data_f30b9513a26890f049e05b4ec1324cfb
#
_entry.id   f30b9513a26890f049e05b4ec1324cfb
#
_cell.length_a   1.000
_cell.length_b   1.000
_cell.length_c   1.000
_cell.angle_alpha   90.00
_cell.angle_beta   90.00
_cell.angle_gamma   90.00
#
_symmetry.space_group_name_H-M   'P 1'
#
loop_
_entity.id
_entity.type
_entity.pdbx_description
1 polymer ?
#
loop_
_entity_poly.entity_id
_entity_poly.type
_entity_poly.pdbx_seq_one_letter_code
_entity_poly.pdbx_strand_id
1 'polypeptide(L)'
;MAETPSSDEVALWQRRLAAQANNRAWRLSESLDRSPEEDEEMLQAAHASMYFWKIVGTAGNRAHSAQLLAHVYALLKLPNPAKLYATLRVVPKPRAD
;
A
#
# COMPACT_ATOMS: atom_id res chain seq x y z
N MET A 1 -31.76 8.90 8.36
CA MET A 1 -31.16 7.61 8.03
C MET A 1 -30.07 7.81 6.97
N ALA A 2 -28.88 7.31 7.23
CA ALA A 2 -27.79 7.48 6.29
C ALA A 2 -28.04 6.63 5.04
N GLU A 3 -27.86 7.22 3.87
CA GLU A 3 -27.95 6.49 2.62
C GLU A 3 -26.73 5.59 2.45
N THR A 4 -26.97 4.41 1.91
CA THR A 4 -25.86 3.53 1.55
C THR A 4 -25.17 4.10 0.30
N PRO A 5 -23.84 4.34 0.35
CA PRO A 5 -23.14 4.85 -0.84
C PRO A 5 -23.22 3.85 -2.00
N SER A 6 -23.25 4.37 -3.22
CA SER A 6 -23.22 3.53 -4.41
C SER A 6 -21.86 2.83 -4.52
N SER A 7 -21.81 1.74 -5.28
CA SER A 7 -20.53 1.06 -5.53
C SER A 7 -19.50 1.96 -6.21
N ASP A 8 -19.95 2.88 -7.08
CA ASP A 8 -19.06 3.84 -7.73
C ASP A 8 -18.47 4.82 -6.73
N GLU A 9 -19.27 5.30 -5.78
CA GLU A 9 -18.80 6.19 -4.72
C GLU A 9 -17.78 5.50 -3.82
N VAL A 10 -18.07 4.25 -3.44
CA VAL A 10 -17.14 3.46 -2.62
C VAL A 10 -15.82 3.27 -3.35
N ALA A 11 -15.85 2.90 -4.63
CA ALA A 11 -14.64 2.70 -5.43
C ALA A 11 -13.83 4.00 -5.55
N LEU A 12 -14.51 5.14 -5.73
CA LEU A 12 -13.84 6.44 -5.79
C LEU A 12 -13.11 6.74 -4.49
N TRP A 13 -13.75 6.55 -3.34
CA TRP A 13 -13.14 6.78 -2.04
C TRP A 13 -11.98 5.82 -1.78
N GLN A 14 -12.12 4.56 -2.18
CA GLN A 14 -11.04 3.58 -2.03
C GLN A 14 -9.81 3.98 -2.83
N ARG A 15 -9.98 4.50 -4.06
CA ARG A 15 -8.87 5.02 -4.87
C ARG A 15 -8.21 6.22 -4.20
N ARG A 16 -9.00 7.15 -3.68
CA ARG A 16 -8.48 8.33 -2.99
C ARG A 16 -7.70 7.94 -1.74
N LEU A 17 -8.23 7.02 -0.96
CA LEU A 17 -7.56 6.55 0.25
C LEU A 17 -6.28 5.78 -0.07
N ALA A 18 -6.30 4.97 -1.13
CA ALA A 18 -5.09 4.28 -1.59
C ALA A 18 -3.98 5.27 -1.95
N ALA A 19 -4.33 6.28 -2.74
CA ALA A 19 -3.36 7.30 -3.17
C ALA A 19 -2.84 8.11 -1.98
N GLN A 20 -3.72 8.51 -1.06
CA GLN A 20 -3.35 9.26 0.13
C GLN A 20 -2.40 8.45 1.02
N ALA A 21 -2.74 7.19 1.26
CA ALA A 21 -1.92 6.30 2.06
C ALA A 21 -0.56 6.05 1.41
N ASN A 22 -0.54 5.84 0.11
CA ASN A 22 0.69 5.68 -0.66
C ASN A 22 1.61 6.90 -0.49
N ASN A 23 1.07 8.08 -0.68
CA ASN A 23 1.84 9.33 -0.58
C ASN A 23 2.36 9.54 0.84
N ARG A 24 1.56 9.21 1.84
CA ARG A 24 1.96 9.35 3.24
C ARG A 24 3.11 8.41 3.58
N ALA A 25 3.02 7.15 3.15
CA ALA A 25 4.07 6.18 3.41
C ALA A 25 5.39 6.58 2.74
N TRP A 26 5.33 7.03 1.49
CA TRP A 26 6.53 7.51 0.79
C TRP A 26 7.16 8.70 1.48
N ARG A 27 6.35 9.67 1.89
CA ARG A 27 6.85 10.86 2.59
C ARG A 27 7.56 10.48 3.88
N LEU A 28 6.96 9.58 4.68
CA LEU A 28 7.58 9.10 5.90
C LEU A 28 8.86 8.32 5.62
N SER A 29 8.89 7.55 4.53
CA SER A 29 10.08 6.77 4.16
C SER A 29 11.29 7.65 3.83
N GLU A 30 11.05 8.87 3.42
CA GLU A 30 12.11 9.82 3.07
C GLU A 30 12.66 10.56 4.28
N SER A 31 11.99 10.51 5.40
CA SER A 31 12.45 11.14 6.64
C SER A 31 13.54 10.29 7.30
N LEU A 32 14.65 10.92 7.67
CA LEU A 32 15.78 10.22 8.28
C LEU A 32 15.61 10.02 9.79
N ASP A 33 14.79 10.85 10.42
CA ASP A 33 14.64 10.89 11.88
C ASP A 33 13.22 10.53 12.32
N ARG A 34 12.72 9.39 11.82
CA ARG A 34 11.38 8.96 12.21
C ARG A 34 11.34 8.53 13.67
N SER A 35 10.28 8.98 14.37
CA SER A 35 9.96 8.46 15.70
C SER A 35 9.38 7.03 15.58
N PRO A 36 9.31 6.27 16.67
CA PRO A 36 8.64 4.96 16.64
C PRO A 36 7.18 5.05 16.18
N GLU A 37 6.48 6.12 16.53
CA GLU A 37 5.10 6.35 16.08
C GLU A 37 5.03 6.60 14.58
N GLU A 38 6.00 7.31 14.04
CA GLU A 38 6.08 7.55 12.59
C GLU A 38 6.45 6.28 11.82
N ASP A 39 7.31 5.44 12.38
CA ASP A 39 7.61 4.14 11.80
C ASP A 39 6.36 3.27 11.72
N GLU A 40 5.56 3.26 12.78
CA GLU A 40 4.30 2.52 12.81
C GLU A 40 3.31 3.09 11.79
N GLU A 41 3.17 4.41 11.73
CA GLU A 41 2.29 5.06 10.76
C GLU A 41 2.72 4.74 9.31
N MET A 42 4.02 4.78 9.04
CA MET A 42 4.56 4.45 7.74
C MET A 42 4.17 3.02 7.30
N LEU A 43 4.30 2.07 8.22
CA LEU A 43 3.93 0.68 7.95
C LEU A 43 2.43 0.54 7.73
N GLN A 44 1.61 1.16 8.57
CA GLN A 44 0.17 1.14 8.44
C GLN A 44 -0.29 1.75 7.12
N ALA A 45 0.28 2.89 6.74
CA ALA A 45 -0.04 3.57 5.49
C ALA A 45 0.34 2.71 4.27
N ALA A 46 1.50 2.07 4.30
CA ALA A 46 1.92 1.18 3.21
C ALA A 46 0.96 -0.01 3.06
N HIS A 47 0.53 -0.61 4.16
CA HIS A 47 -0.45 -1.69 4.13
C HIS A 47 -1.82 -1.21 3.65
N ALA A 48 -2.27 -0.05 4.08
CA ALA A 48 -3.53 0.53 3.64
C ALA A 48 -3.53 0.77 2.13
N SER A 49 -2.44 1.32 1.60
CA SER A 49 -2.27 1.52 0.17
C SER A 49 -2.42 0.21 -0.60
N MET A 50 -1.72 -0.83 -0.16
CA MET A 50 -1.76 -2.13 -0.80
C MET A 50 -3.17 -2.73 -0.75
N TYR A 51 -3.83 -2.62 0.39
CA TYR A 51 -5.18 -3.15 0.59
C TYR A 51 -6.18 -2.51 -0.38
N PHE A 52 -6.20 -1.17 -0.46
CA PHE A 52 -7.14 -0.47 -1.32
C PHE A 52 -6.82 -0.67 -2.80
N TRP A 53 -5.55 -0.64 -3.20
CA TRP A 53 -5.18 -0.89 -4.60
C TRP A 53 -5.51 -2.33 -5.02
N LYS A 54 -5.50 -3.28 -4.09
CA LYS A 54 -5.93 -4.64 -4.38
C LYS A 54 -7.40 -4.67 -4.79
N ILE A 55 -8.22 -3.81 -4.21
CA ILE A 55 -9.66 -3.77 -4.47
C ILE A 55 -9.96 -3.01 -5.77
N VAL A 56 -9.36 -1.84 -5.96
CA VAL A 56 -9.74 -0.90 -7.02
C VAL A 56 -8.64 -0.60 -8.02
N GLY A 57 -7.43 -1.06 -7.78
CA GLY A 57 -6.29 -0.71 -8.60
C GLY A 57 -6.06 -1.64 -9.77
N THR A 58 -5.15 -1.22 -10.64
CA THR A 58 -4.65 -2.04 -11.73
C THR A 58 -3.54 -2.96 -11.23
N ALA A 59 -3.08 -3.89 -12.08
CA ALA A 59 -1.91 -4.70 -11.77
C ALA A 59 -0.68 -3.83 -11.48
N GLY A 60 -0.54 -2.71 -12.21
CA GLY A 60 0.54 -1.74 -11.95
C GLY A 60 0.45 -1.11 -10.58
N ASN A 61 -0.75 -0.69 -10.16
CA ASN A 61 -0.95 -0.14 -8.82
C ASN A 61 -0.59 -1.16 -7.74
N ARG A 62 -1.00 -2.41 -7.93
CA ARG A 62 -0.69 -3.47 -6.96
C ARG A 62 0.80 -3.75 -6.87
N ALA A 63 1.47 -3.83 -8.01
CA ALA A 63 2.92 -4.04 -8.04
C ALA A 63 3.67 -2.88 -7.37
N HIS A 64 3.24 -1.63 -7.64
CA HIS A 64 3.83 -0.44 -7.06
C HIS A 64 3.64 -0.39 -5.54
N SER A 65 2.45 -0.75 -5.05
CA SER A 65 2.20 -0.78 -3.60
C SER A 65 2.98 -1.90 -2.91
N ALA A 66 3.20 -3.03 -3.59
CA ALA A 66 4.04 -4.10 -3.07
C ALA A 66 5.51 -3.64 -2.97
N GLN A 67 5.99 -2.88 -3.95
CA GLN A 67 7.33 -2.29 -3.91
C GLN A 67 7.48 -1.33 -2.72
N LEU A 68 6.50 -0.47 -2.50
CA LEU A 68 6.49 0.43 -1.36
C LEU A 68 6.56 -0.34 -0.05
N LEU A 69 5.73 -1.37 0.09
CA LEU A 69 5.70 -2.16 1.32
C LEU A 69 7.01 -2.90 1.56
N ALA A 70 7.63 -3.45 0.50
CA ALA A 70 8.95 -4.05 0.59
C ALA A 70 10.00 -3.05 1.08
N HIS A 71 9.95 -1.83 0.54
CA HIS A 71 10.85 -0.75 0.94
C HIS A 71 10.68 -0.37 2.41
N VAL A 72 9.42 -0.25 2.86
CA VAL A 72 9.11 0.07 4.26
C VAL A 72 9.63 -1.00 5.20
N TYR A 73 9.37 -2.27 4.89
CA TYR A 73 9.89 -3.36 5.72
C TYR A 73 11.42 -3.39 5.76
N ALA A 74 12.06 -3.08 4.64
CA ALA A 74 13.53 -3.00 4.61
C ALA A 74 14.05 -1.87 5.51
N LEU A 75 13.39 -0.71 5.47
CA LEU A 75 13.74 0.42 6.34
C LEU A 75 13.57 0.07 7.82
N LEU A 76 12.56 -0.73 8.15
CA LEU A 76 12.29 -1.18 9.51
C LEU A 76 13.14 -2.40 9.90
N LYS A 77 14.03 -2.85 9.01
CA LYS A 77 14.93 -3.98 9.23
C LYS A 77 14.18 -5.30 9.46
N LEU A 78 13.13 -5.52 8.67
CA LEU A 78 12.33 -6.74 8.70
C LEU A 78 12.50 -7.47 7.35
N PRO A 79 13.60 -8.24 7.18
CA PRO A 79 14.00 -8.76 5.86
C PRO A 79 13.06 -9.80 5.25
N ASN A 80 12.39 -10.62 6.05
CA ASN A 80 11.52 -11.67 5.50
C ASN A 80 10.28 -11.09 4.82
N PRO A 81 9.50 -10.20 5.47
CA PRO A 81 8.43 -9.50 4.78
C PRO A 81 8.92 -8.66 3.60
N ALA A 82 10.09 -8.00 3.72
CA ALA A 82 10.65 -7.21 2.63
C ALA A 82 10.85 -8.06 1.38
N LYS A 83 11.40 -9.26 1.51
CA LYS A 83 11.60 -10.18 0.38
C LYS A 83 10.29 -10.63 -0.24
N LEU A 84 9.29 -10.94 0.58
CA LEU A 84 7.97 -11.33 0.10
C LEU A 84 7.35 -10.24 -0.78
N TYR A 85 7.32 -9.02 -0.29
CA TYR A 85 6.69 -7.92 -1.03
C TYR A 85 7.52 -7.49 -2.24
N ALA A 86 8.83 -7.61 -2.18
CA ALA A 86 9.68 -7.38 -3.35
C ALA A 86 9.36 -8.35 -4.48
N THR A 87 9.05 -9.60 -4.15
CA THR A 87 8.60 -10.60 -5.13
C THR A 87 7.25 -10.21 -5.72
N LEU A 88 6.33 -9.71 -4.90
CA LEU A 88 4.98 -9.33 -5.33
C LEU A 88 4.96 -8.07 -6.21
N ARG A 89 6.02 -7.28 -6.22
CA ARG A 89 6.09 -6.11 -7.12
C ARG A 89 6.16 -6.49 -8.59
N VAL A 90 6.54 -7.73 -8.88
CA VAL A 90 6.46 -8.26 -10.24
C VAL A 90 5.00 -8.55 -10.51
N VAL A 91 4.47 -8.03 -11.62
CA VAL A 91 3.08 -8.27 -11.99
C VAL A 91 2.84 -9.78 -12.11
N PRO A 92 1.98 -10.36 -11.27
CA PRO A 92 1.76 -11.80 -11.31
C PRO A 92 1.08 -12.19 -12.61
N LYS A 93 1.45 -13.36 -13.12
CA LYS A 93 0.75 -13.93 -14.27
C LYS A 93 -0.68 -14.23 -13.88
N PRO A 94 -1.66 -13.97 -14.75
CA PRO A 94 -3.02 -14.40 -14.48
C PRO A 94 -3.06 -15.91 -14.28
N ARG A 95 -3.85 -16.33 -13.32
CA ARG A 95 -4.01 -17.75 -13.08
C ARG A 95 -4.77 -18.37 -14.24
N ALA A 96 -4.29 -19.51 -14.66
CA ALA A 96 -4.97 -20.31 -15.66
C ALA A 96 -5.98 -21.22 -14.97
N ASP A 97 -7.05 -20.63 -14.51
CA ASP A 97 -8.11 -21.40 -13.85
C ASP A 97 -9.27 -21.55 -14.79
#